data_3662de622d6d0e12708087e939b675df
#
_entry.id   3662de622d6d0e12708087e939b675df
#
_cell.length_a   1.000
_cell.length_b   1.000
_cell.length_c   1.000
_cell.angle_alpha   90.00
_cell.angle_beta   90.00
_cell.angle_gamma   90.00
#
_symmetry.space_group_name_H-M   'P 1'
#
loop_
_entity.id
_entity.type
_entity.pdbx_description
1 polymer ?
#
loop_
_entity_poly.entity_id
_entity_poly.type
_entity_poly.pdbx_seq_one_letter_code
_entity_poly.pdbx_strand_id
1 'polypeptide(L)'
;LIVTGPPGAGKSTVAKLLAASMPRSVLVKGDAFFGFLANGAIDPWLPESHEQNTVVTKAAGKATGEFVVGGFSVVYDGVIGPWFLDTFVTTADLTEVDYAVLLPTVEACQQRVEARHGHGFTDLAATASMHRQFSEAELEQRHLIREQGLSPGESADLI
;
A
#
# COMPACT_ATOMS: atom_id res chain seq x y z
N LEU A 1 0.87 -10.30 4.64
CA LEU A 1 -0.12 -9.24 4.82
C LEU A 1 0.22 -8.05 3.92
N ILE A 2 -0.76 -7.52 3.20
CA ILE A 2 -0.67 -6.27 2.43
C ILE A 2 -1.47 -5.18 3.17
N VAL A 3 -0.81 -4.08 3.52
CA VAL A 3 -1.44 -2.87 4.05
C VAL A 3 -1.44 -1.82 2.95
N THR A 4 -2.62 -1.50 2.43
CA THR A 4 -2.80 -0.63 1.27
C THR A 4 -3.84 0.48 1.51
N GLY A 5 -4.06 1.32 0.51
CA GLY A 5 -4.97 2.45 0.53
C GLY A 5 -4.37 3.69 -0.12
N PRO A 6 -5.11 4.79 -0.23
CA PRO A 6 -4.65 6.03 -0.87
C PRO A 6 -3.49 6.69 -0.10
N PRO A 7 -2.78 7.66 -0.72
CA PRO A 7 -1.84 8.52 0.00
C PRO A 7 -2.51 9.19 1.20
N GLY A 8 -1.80 9.33 2.31
CA GLY A 8 -2.37 9.91 3.54
C GLY A 8 -3.22 8.95 4.40
N ALA A 9 -3.51 7.73 3.94
CA ALA A 9 -4.32 6.77 4.68
C ALA A 9 -3.69 6.28 6.00
N GLY A 10 -2.37 6.40 6.17
CA GLY A 10 -1.68 5.95 7.39
C GLY A 10 -0.96 4.60 7.25
N LYS A 11 -0.93 4.02 6.05
CA LYS A 11 -0.34 2.70 5.77
C LYS A 11 1.00 2.45 6.44
N SER A 12 1.97 3.34 6.22
CA SER A 12 3.35 3.14 6.68
C SER A 12 3.48 3.12 8.20
N THR A 13 2.61 3.83 8.91
CA THR A 13 2.59 3.81 10.38
C THR A 13 2.01 2.50 10.90
N VAL A 14 0.88 2.08 10.36
CA VAL A 14 0.21 0.81 10.73
C VAL A 14 1.09 -0.38 10.36
N ALA A 15 1.64 -0.41 9.14
CA ALA A 15 2.50 -1.49 8.68
C ALA A 15 3.77 -1.67 9.55
N LYS A 16 4.35 -0.57 10.03
CA LYS A 16 5.49 -0.62 10.98
C LYS A 16 5.10 -1.25 12.30
N LEU A 17 3.93 -0.91 12.84
CA LEU A 17 3.45 -1.50 14.11
C LEU A 17 3.21 -3.00 13.94
N LEU A 18 2.53 -3.40 12.87
CA LEU A 18 2.28 -4.81 12.56
C LEU A 18 3.57 -5.60 12.37
N ALA A 19 4.51 -5.07 11.59
CA ALA A 19 5.81 -5.74 11.43
C ALA A 19 6.57 -5.86 12.76
N ALA A 20 6.51 -4.84 13.61
CA ALA A 20 7.18 -4.85 14.91
C ALA A 20 6.56 -5.85 15.92
N SER A 21 5.29 -6.21 15.77
CA SER A 21 4.61 -7.18 16.63
C SER A 21 4.94 -8.64 16.31
N MET A 22 5.54 -8.93 15.16
CA MET A 22 5.84 -10.27 14.69
C MET A 22 7.29 -10.67 15.02
N PRO A 23 7.54 -11.89 15.54
CA PRO A 23 8.89 -12.28 16.00
C PRO A 23 9.97 -12.28 14.92
N ARG A 24 9.59 -12.61 13.67
CA ARG A 24 10.49 -12.66 12.52
C ARG A 24 9.79 -12.08 11.31
N SER A 25 9.97 -10.80 11.09
CA SER A 25 9.21 -10.07 10.08
C SER A 25 10.10 -9.27 9.12
N VAL A 26 9.53 -8.97 7.96
CA VAL A 26 10.07 -8.05 6.97
C VAL A 26 9.01 -7.01 6.63
N LEU A 27 9.37 -5.73 6.67
CA LEU A 27 8.56 -4.64 6.17
C LEU A 27 9.03 -4.28 4.75
N VAL A 28 8.26 -4.69 3.75
CA VAL A 28 8.52 -4.34 2.35
C VAL A 28 7.85 -2.99 2.06
N LYS A 29 8.68 -1.99 1.73
CA LYS A 29 8.19 -0.65 1.36
C LYS A 29 8.00 -0.60 -0.15
N GLY A 30 6.75 -0.64 -0.63
CA GLY A 30 6.39 -0.64 -2.04
C GLY A 30 6.90 0.58 -2.80
N ASP A 31 6.82 1.76 -2.18
CA ASP A 31 7.28 3.03 -2.79
C ASP A 31 8.79 3.01 -3.10
N ALA A 32 9.59 2.22 -2.38
CA ALA A 32 11.01 2.08 -2.65
C ALA A 32 11.30 1.46 -4.03
N PHE A 33 10.40 0.63 -4.54
CA PHE A 33 10.57 0.01 -5.86
C PHE A 33 10.41 1.01 -7.01
N PHE A 34 9.60 2.05 -6.83
CA PHE A 34 9.54 3.17 -7.76
C PHE A 34 10.83 3.99 -7.74
N GLY A 35 11.50 4.09 -6.60
CA GLY A 35 12.78 4.75 -6.46
C GLY A 35 13.94 4.09 -7.23
N PHE A 36 13.79 2.84 -7.70
CA PHE A 36 14.77 2.18 -8.57
C PHE A 36 14.71 2.64 -10.03
N LEU A 37 13.65 3.35 -10.42
CA LEU A 37 13.50 3.91 -11.77
C LEU A 37 14.39 5.16 -11.90
N ALA A 38 15.61 4.99 -12.37
CA ALA A 38 16.61 6.07 -12.43
C ALA A 38 16.31 7.11 -13.53
N ASN A 39 15.69 6.68 -14.62
CA ASN A 39 15.35 7.56 -15.76
C ASN A 39 14.00 7.13 -16.36
N GLY A 40 13.26 8.08 -16.91
CA GLY A 40 12.01 7.83 -17.65
C GLY A 40 10.85 7.39 -16.74
N ALA A 41 10.95 7.62 -15.44
CA ALA A 41 9.85 7.35 -14.53
C ALA A 41 8.63 8.23 -14.86
N ILE A 42 7.47 7.59 -14.91
CA ILE A 42 6.17 8.24 -15.07
C ILE A 42 5.50 8.27 -13.69
N ASP A 43 4.86 9.38 -13.35
CA ASP A 43 4.14 9.50 -12.10
C ASP A 43 3.10 8.36 -11.97
N PRO A 44 3.15 7.54 -10.90
CA PRO A 44 2.37 6.30 -10.83
C PRO A 44 0.85 6.46 -10.88
N TRP A 45 0.34 7.67 -10.67
CA TRP A 45 -1.09 7.99 -10.71
C TRP A 45 -1.60 8.43 -12.08
N LEU A 46 -0.71 8.56 -13.07
CA LEU A 46 -1.08 8.92 -14.43
C LEU A 46 -1.52 7.67 -15.23
N PRO A 47 -2.51 7.78 -16.13
CA PRO A 47 -3.00 6.65 -16.92
C PRO A 47 -1.90 5.94 -17.73
N GLU A 48 -0.96 6.68 -18.27
CA GLU A 48 0.18 6.16 -19.04
C GLU A 48 1.21 5.38 -18.23
N SER A 49 1.14 5.44 -16.91
CA SER A 49 2.06 4.70 -16.03
C SER A 49 1.70 3.21 -15.87
N HIS A 50 0.60 2.74 -16.45
CA HIS A 50 0.08 1.40 -16.18
C HIS A 50 1.10 0.27 -16.42
N GLU A 51 1.84 0.32 -17.54
CA GLU A 51 2.87 -0.68 -17.84
C GLU A 51 4.02 -0.62 -16.84
N GLN A 52 4.51 0.58 -16.52
CA GLN A 52 5.52 0.79 -15.49
C GLN A 52 5.06 0.23 -14.14
N ASN A 53 3.84 0.58 -13.72
CA ASN A 53 3.29 0.14 -12.44
C ASN A 53 3.14 -1.39 -12.39
N THR A 54 2.79 -2.02 -13.52
CA THR A 54 2.76 -3.48 -13.63
C THR A 54 4.14 -4.09 -13.39
N VAL A 55 5.19 -3.54 -14.01
CA VAL A 55 6.58 -4.02 -13.83
C VAL A 55 7.03 -3.83 -12.37
N VAL A 56 6.79 -2.66 -11.80
CA VAL A 56 7.16 -2.35 -10.41
C VAL A 56 6.41 -3.27 -9.43
N THR A 57 5.12 -3.51 -9.66
CA THR A 57 4.30 -4.43 -8.86
C THR A 57 4.86 -5.86 -8.91
N LYS A 58 5.25 -6.33 -10.11
CA LYS A 58 5.86 -7.66 -10.27
C LYS A 58 7.20 -7.77 -9.54
N ALA A 59 8.06 -6.75 -9.63
CA ALA A 59 9.34 -6.72 -8.92
C ALA A 59 9.13 -6.78 -7.40
N ALA A 60 8.19 -5.99 -6.88
CA ALA A 60 7.83 -5.98 -5.47
C ALA A 60 7.22 -7.33 -5.02
N GLY A 61 6.36 -7.92 -5.85
CA GLY A 61 5.79 -9.25 -5.62
C GLY A 61 6.88 -10.33 -5.51
N LYS A 62 7.81 -10.38 -6.45
CA LYS A 62 8.94 -11.33 -6.40
C LYS A 62 9.78 -11.18 -5.12
N ALA A 63 10.16 -9.97 -4.78
CA ALA A 63 10.90 -9.72 -3.54
C ALA A 63 10.12 -10.16 -2.29
N THR A 64 8.80 -9.90 -2.26
CA THR A 64 7.92 -10.33 -1.17
C THR A 64 7.87 -11.86 -1.07
N GLY A 65 7.68 -12.57 -2.18
CA GLY A 65 7.65 -14.02 -2.22
C GLY A 65 8.94 -14.67 -1.72
N GLU A 66 10.10 -14.14 -2.10
CA GLU A 66 11.40 -14.64 -1.62
C GLU A 66 11.53 -14.55 -0.10
N PHE A 67 11.06 -13.47 0.54
CA PHE A 67 11.04 -13.36 1.99
C PHE A 67 10.09 -14.37 2.64
N VAL A 68 8.91 -14.59 2.04
CA VAL A 68 7.95 -15.60 2.54
C VAL A 68 8.55 -17.00 2.46
N VAL A 69 9.15 -17.38 1.33
CA VAL A 69 9.86 -18.67 1.15
C VAL A 69 11.01 -18.80 2.15
N GLY A 70 11.69 -17.70 2.47
CA GLY A 70 12.72 -17.62 3.52
C GLY A 70 12.19 -17.74 4.95
N GLY A 71 10.86 -17.92 5.15
CA GLY A 71 10.23 -18.12 6.46
C GLY A 71 10.06 -16.84 7.27
N PHE A 72 9.95 -15.69 6.62
CA PHE A 72 9.60 -14.42 7.26
C PHE A 72 8.10 -14.17 7.18
N SER A 73 7.53 -13.59 8.23
CA SER A 73 6.25 -12.88 8.15
C SER A 73 6.46 -11.58 7.41
N VAL A 74 5.74 -11.35 6.31
CA VAL A 74 5.94 -10.15 5.50
C VAL A 74 4.76 -9.21 5.65
N VAL A 75 5.06 -7.94 5.97
CA VAL A 75 4.12 -6.82 5.87
C VAL A 75 4.54 -5.96 4.69
N TYR A 76 3.69 -5.89 3.67
CA TYR A 76 3.88 -5.01 2.52
C TYR A 76 3.16 -3.68 2.77
N ASP A 77 3.88 -2.57 2.68
CA ASP A 77 3.39 -1.19 2.78
C ASP A 77 3.47 -0.52 1.43
N GLY A 78 2.33 -0.32 0.77
CA GLY A 78 2.31 0.35 -0.53
C GLY A 78 0.90 0.45 -1.13
N VAL A 79 0.81 1.10 -2.28
CA VAL A 79 -0.44 1.23 -3.02
C VAL A 79 -0.61 0.02 -3.95
N ILE A 80 -1.26 -1.03 -3.46
CA ILE A 80 -1.72 -2.16 -4.25
C ILE A 80 -3.25 -2.13 -4.23
N GLY A 81 -3.84 -1.49 -5.22
CA GLY A 81 -5.29 -1.53 -5.40
C GLY A 81 -5.75 -2.89 -5.94
N PRO A 82 -7.08 -3.18 -5.92
CA PRO A 82 -7.63 -4.44 -6.43
C PRO A 82 -7.18 -4.75 -7.86
N TRP A 83 -6.95 -3.71 -8.66
CA TRP A 83 -6.49 -3.80 -10.05
C TRP A 83 -5.05 -4.31 -10.22
N PHE A 84 -4.26 -4.35 -9.15
CA PHE A 84 -2.90 -4.91 -9.14
C PHE A 84 -2.73 -6.07 -8.16
N LEU A 85 -3.75 -6.40 -7.36
CA LEU A 85 -3.66 -7.43 -6.33
C LEU A 85 -3.34 -8.81 -6.92
N ASP A 86 -4.07 -9.22 -7.95
CA ASP A 86 -3.84 -10.49 -8.64
C ASP A 86 -2.42 -10.56 -9.24
N THR A 87 -1.97 -9.50 -9.89
CA THR A 87 -0.61 -9.40 -10.43
C THR A 87 0.44 -9.58 -9.34
N PHE A 88 0.24 -8.93 -8.18
CA PHE A 88 1.16 -9.02 -7.05
C PHE A 88 1.19 -10.44 -6.46
N VAL A 89 0.02 -10.99 -6.13
CA VAL A 89 -0.12 -12.31 -5.49
C VAL A 89 0.43 -13.43 -6.39
N THR A 90 0.04 -13.43 -7.66
CA THR A 90 0.55 -14.41 -8.64
C THR A 90 2.06 -14.32 -8.80
N THR A 91 2.61 -13.11 -8.86
CA THR A 91 4.05 -12.92 -9.04
C THR A 91 4.84 -13.25 -7.78
N ALA A 92 4.26 -13.06 -6.61
CA ALA A 92 4.84 -13.46 -5.32
C ALA A 92 4.75 -14.98 -5.08
N ASP A 93 4.06 -15.72 -5.94
CA ASP A 93 3.80 -17.17 -5.81
C ASP A 93 3.10 -17.50 -4.48
N LEU A 94 2.12 -16.69 -4.11
CA LEU A 94 1.33 -16.84 -2.89
C LEU A 94 -0.05 -17.41 -3.22
N THR A 95 -0.52 -18.35 -2.40
CA THR A 95 -1.87 -18.93 -2.51
C THR A 95 -2.90 -18.16 -1.69
N GLU A 96 -2.45 -17.52 -0.62
CA GLU A 96 -3.29 -16.74 0.30
C GLU A 96 -2.55 -15.49 0.74
N VAL A 97 -3.30 -14.40 0.95
CA VAL A 97 -2.77 -13.14 1.44
C VAL A 97 -3.83 -12.41 2.28
N ASP A 98 -3.42 -11.95 3.44
CA ASP A 98 -4.22 -10.98 4.19
C ASP A 98 -4.11 -9.62 3.49
N TYR A 99 -5.26 -8.98 3.25
CA TYR A 99 -5.35 -7.74 2.51
C TYR A 99 -6.14 -6.70 3.30
N ALA A 100 -5.49 -5.66 3.77
CA ALA A 100 -6.08 -4.59 4.57
C ALA A 100 -6.00 -3.25 3.84
N VAL A 101 -7.15 -2.65 3.59
CA VAL A 101 -7.30 -1.36 2.90
C VAL A 101 -7.65 -0.29 3.92
N LEU A 102 -6.71 0.60 4.23
CA LEU A 102 -7.00 1.78 5.03
C LEU A 102 -7.66 2.83 4.15
N LEU A 103 -8.92 3.14 4.44
CA LEU A 103 -9.71 4.08 3.63
C LEU A 103 -10.44 5.11 4.53
N PRO A 104 -9.70 5.99 5.24
CA PRO A 104 -10.29 7.12 5.93
C PRO A 104 -10.91 8.10 4.92
N THR A 105 -11.54 9.18 5.37
CA THR A 105 -12.11 10.15 4.44
C THR A 105 -11.04 10.81 3.57
N VAL A 106 -11.46 11.31 2.41
CA VAL A 106 -10.56 11.98 1.47
C VAL A 106 -9.93 13.23 2.10
N GLU A 107 -10.70 13.96 2.90
CA GLU A 107 -10.24 15.15 3.62
C GLU A 107 -9.13 14.79 4.62
N ALA A 108 -9.31 13.72 5.39
CA ALA A 108 -8.28 13.24 6.32
C ALA A 108 -7.01 12.81 5.59
N CYS A 109 -7.14 12.17 4.44
CA CYS A 109 -6.00 11.81 3.59
C CYS A 109 -5.26 13.05 3.10
N GLN A 110 -5.97 14.04 2.56
CA GLN A 110 -5.41 15.28 2.04
C GLN A 110 -4.71 16.09 3.14
N GLN A 111 -5.35 16.28 4.29
CA GLN A 111 -4.75 16.98 5.44
C GLN A 111 -3.43 16.32 5.87
N ARG A 112 -3.37 14.99 5.90
CA ARG A 112 -2.15 14.28 6.27
C ARG A 112 -1.07 14.37 5.20
N VAL A 113 -1.44 14.40 3.91
CA VAL A 113 -0.49 14.62 2.80
C VAL A 113 0.09 16.04 2.87
N GLU A 114 -0.76 17.05 3.11
CA GLU A 114 -0.37 18.46 3.21
C GLU A 114 0.53 18.73 4.42
N ALA A 115 0.25 18.08 5.55
CA ALA A 115 1.04 18.23 6.79
C ALA A 115 2.42 17.53 6.75
N ARG A 116 2.72 16.72 5.70
CA ARG A 116 4.00 16.01 5.60
C ARG A 116 5.14 16.95 5.21
N HIS A 117 6.15 17.04 6.06
CA HIS A 117 7.40 17.69 5.73
C HIS A 117 8.43 16.68 5.20
N GLY A 118 9.09 17.02 4.09
CA GLY A 118 10.17 16.18 3.52
C GLY A 118 9.73 14.93 2.78
N HIS A 119 8.45 14.78 2.46
CA HIS A 119 7.95 13.69 1.63
C HIS A 119 7.78 14.16 0.18
N GLY A 120 8.27 13.38 -0.80
CA GLY A 120 8.24 13.77 -2.22
C GLY A 120 6.84 13.86 -2.85
N PHE A 121 5.80 13.27 -2.21
CA PHE A 121 4.43 13.28 -2.73
C PHE A 121 3.57 14.28 -1.95
N THR A 122 3.06 15.31 -2.64
CA THR A 122 2.22 16.38 -2.09
C THR A 122 0.98 16.68 -2.94
N ASP A 123 0.71 15.88 -3.97
CA ASP A 123 -0.40 16.12 -4.92
C ASP A 123 -1.75 15.73 -4.31
N LEU A 124 -2.55 16.77 -3.94
CA LEU A 124 -3.87 16.59 -3.37
C LEU A 124 -4.90 16.09 -4.38
N ALA A 125 -4.75 16.44 -5.66
CA ALA A 125 -5.66 15.99 -6.73
C ALA A 125 -5.43 14.50 -7.01
N ALA A 126 -4.17 14.07 -7.09
CA ALA A 126 -3.81 12.65 -7.18
C ALA A 126 -4.28 11.86 -5.96
N THR A 127 -4.16 12.43 -4.74
CA THR A 127 -4.71 11.83 -3.50
C THR A 127 -6.20 11.58 -3.62
N ALA A 128 -6.98 12.58 -4.03
CA ALA A 128 -8.42 12.45 -4.20
C ALA A 128 -8.79 11.44 -5.30
N SER A 129 -8.06 11.43 -6.41
CA SER A 129 -8.26 10.47 -7.50
C SER A 129 -8.02 9.03 -7.04
N MET A 130 -6.91 8.76 -6.36
CA MET A 130 -6.61 7.42 -5.83
C MET A 130 -7.60 7.00 -4.73
N HIS A 131 -8.02 7.94 -3.85
CA HIS A 131 -9.05 7.67 -2.85
C HIS A 131 -10.36 7.23 -3.51
N ARG A 132 -10.78 7.92 -4.58
CA ARG A 132 -11.98 7.56 -5.33
C ARG A 132 -11.86 6.17 -5.95
N GLN A 133 -10.71 5.82 -6.56
CA GLN A 133 -10.47 4.49 -7.13
C GLN A 133 -10.67 3.38 -6.09
N PHE A 134 -10.15 3.55 -4.86
CA PHE A 134 -10.38 2.60 -3.78
C PHE A 134 -11.83 2.59 -3.28
N SER A 135 -12.49 3.74 -3.27
CA SER A 135 -13.89 3.86 -2.80
C SER A 135 -14.89 3.24 -3.75
N GLU A 136 -14.62 3.29 -5.05
CA GLU A 136 -15.47 2.76 -6.11
C GLU A 136 -15.15 1.29 -6.45
N ALA A 137 -14.02 0.78 -5.95
CA ALA A 137 -13.64 -0.61 -6.19
C ALA A 137 -14.56 -1.59 -5.45
N GLU A 138 -14.85 -2.72 -6.09
CA GLU A 138 -15.58 -3.83 -5.48
C GLU A 138 -14.70 -4.55 -4.46
N LEU A 139 -14.73 -4.09 -3.21
CA LEU A 139 -13.98 -4.65 -2.10
C LEU A 139 -14.94 -5.21 -1.05
N GLU A 140 -14.63 -6.40 -0.55
CA GLU A 140 -15.38 -6.96 0.58
C GLU A 140 -15.15 -6.12 1.84
N GLN A 141 -16.21 -5.93 2.64
CA GLN A 141 -16.15 -5.10 3.86
C GLN A 141 -15.08 -5.55 4.86
N ARG A 142 -14.80 -6.84 4.93
CA ARG A 142 -13.75 -7.40 5.79
C ARG A 142 -12.33 -6.86 5.50
N HIS A 143 -12.09 -6.35 4.29
CA HIS A 143 -10.80 -5.78 3.89
C HIS A 143 -10.71 -4.27 4.17
N LEU A 144 -11.82 -3.63 4.50
CA LEU A 144 -11.90 -2.17 4.57
C LEU A 144 -11.86 -1.67 6.01
N ILE A 145 -10.89 -0.81 6.29
CA ILE A 145 -10.78 -0.07 7.56
C ILE A 145 -11.10 1.39 7.25
N ARG A 146 -12.36 1.78 7.52
CA ARG A 146 -12.92 3.12 7.21
C ARG A 146 -13.06 4.00 8.43
N GLU A 147 -12.76 3.52 9.61
CA GLU A 147 -13.03 4.21 10.85
C GLU A 147 -12.22 5.50 10.98
N GLN A 148 -12.95 6.57 11.32
CA GLN A 148 -12.35 7.89 11.57
C GLN A 148 -11.94 7.98 13.04
N GLY A 149 -10.79 8.63 13.26
CA GLY A 149 -10.34 8.92 14.62
C GLY A 149 -9.59 7.80 15.32
N LEU A 150 -9.41 6.64 14.68
CA LEU A 150 -8.55 5.60 15.23
C LEU A 150 -7.08 6.07 15.27
N SER A 151 -6.42 5.77 16.36
CA SER A 151 -4.96 5.80 16.43
C SER A 151 -4.36 4.73 15.52
N PRO A 152 -3.10 4.86 15.10
CA PRO A 152 -2.44 3.81 14.34
C PRO A 152 -2.39 2.45 15.04
N GLY A 153 -2.34 2.42 16.38
CA GLY A 153 -2.41 1.19 17.18
C GLY A 153 -3.76 0.51 17.05
N GLU A 154 -4.85 1.25 17.27
CA GLU A 154 -6.21 0.74 17.12
C GLU A 154 -6.48 0.24 15.68
N SER A 155 -5.92 0.92 14.67
CA SER A 155 -6.02 0.45 13.29
C SER A 155 -5.25 -0.86 13.06
N ALA A 156 -4.10 -1.03 13.73
CA ALA A 156 -3.33 -2.27 13.66
C ALA A 156 -4.04 -3.43 14.38
N ASP A 157 -4.74 -3.16 15.49
CA ASP A 157 -5.48 -4.16 16.25
C ASP A 157 -6.72 -4.69 15.50
N LEU A 158 -7.17 -4.01 14.46
CA LEU A 158 -8.28 -4.44 13.58
C LEU A 158 -7.82 -5.35 12.43
N ILE A 159 -6.52 -5.45 12.20
CA ILE A 159 -5.90 -6.23 11.12
C ILE A 159 -5.36 -7.56 11.68
#